data_4cfdd9c8f49813cb2fd889a49ce5b967
#
_entry.id   4cfdd9c8f49813cb2fd889a49ce5b967
#
_cell.length_a   1.000
_cell.length_b   1.000
_cell.length_c   1.000
_cell.angle_alpha   90.00
_cell.angle_beta   90.00
_cell.angle_gamma   90.00
#
_symmetry.space_group_name_H-M   'P 1'
#
loop_
_entity.id
_entity.type
_entity.pdbx_description
1 polymer ?
#
loop_
_entity_poly.entity_id
_entity_poly.type
_entity_poly.pdbx_seq_one_letter_code
_entity_poly.pdbx_strand_id
1 'polypeptide(L)'
;MAPAPTRWIGVMSGTSLDGIDAVRCHIDGEGWHGVEAVAQRAWPDALRQTLLALQQGHSRLTAAEWAALDQAVSDCYVDTIRPLVRDASVTGIGLHGQTVFHDGDRLMTSLQLGNPHWIAARTGCLVVHDFRRADMALGGQGAPLVPAFHQAIF
;
A
#
# COMPACT_ATOMS: atom_id res chain seq x y z
N MET A 1 21.36 -18.19 17.94
CA MET A 1 20.34 -18.65 16.98
C MET A 1 19.79 -17.40 16.30
N ALA A 2 19.93 -17.27 14.99
CA ALA A 2 19.22 -16.22 14.24
C ALA A 2 17.70 -16.41 14.45
N PRO A 3 16.93 -15.32 14.62
CA PRO A 3 15.48 -15.42 14.70
C PRO A 3 14.95 -16.05 13.41
N ALA A 4 13.92 -16.88 13.53
CA ALA A 4 13.28 -17.47 12.37
C ALA A 4 12.74 -16.35 11.45
N PRO A 5 12.81 -16.51 10.11
CA PRO A 5 12.29 -15.51 9.19
C PRO A 5 10.80 -15.27 9.44
N THR A 6 10.40 -14.00 9.42
CA THR A 6 9.04 -13.56 9.67
C THR A 6 8.28 -13.36 8.36
N ARG A 7 6.97 -13.66 8.36
CA ARG A 7 6.12 -13.44 7.19
C ARG A 7 5.60 -12.02 7.16
N TRP A 8 5.78 -11.37 6.04
CA TRP A 8 5.27 -10.03 5.77
C TRP A 8 4.44 -10.01 4.50
N ILE A 9 3.45 -9.14 4.44
CA ILE A 9 2.69 -8.86 3.22
C ILE A 9 3.03 -7.46 2.75
N GLY A 10 3.54 -7.34 1.53
CA GLY A 10 3.64 -6.07 0.82
C GLY A 10 2.42 -5.84 -0.05
N VAL A 11 1.83 -4.65 0.01
CA VAL A 11 0.64 -4.30 -0.80
C VAL A 11 0.90 -3.02 -1.57
N MET A 12 0.70 -3.09 -2.88
CA MET A 12 0.95 -2.01 -3.82
C MET A 12 -0.21 -1.83 -4.79
N SER A 13 -0.51 -0.59 -5.13
CA SER A 13 -1.30 -0.21 -6.31
C SER A 13 -0.68 1.04 -6.93
N GLY A 14 -0.47 0.99 -8.25
CA GLY A 14 0.15 2.07 -9.00
C GLY A 14 -0.84 3.18 -9.38
N THR A 15 -0.31 4.32 -9.82
CA THR A 15 -1.12 5.43 -10.37
C THR A 15 -1.75 5.09 -11.72
N SER A 16 -1.30 4.04 -12.39
CA SER A 16 -1.93 3.45 -13.59
C SER A 16 -3.32 2.88 -13.32
N LEU A 17 -3.64 2.54 -12.05
CA LEU A 17 -4.91 1.93 -11.64
C LEU A 17 -5.21 0.60 -12.35
N ASP A 18 -4.16 -0.19 -12.62
CA ASP A 18 -4.30 -1.50 -13.25
C ASP A 18 -4.87 -2.54 -12.28
N GLY A 19 -4.56 -2.39 -10.98
CA GLY A 19 -5.03 -3.27 -9.94
C GLY A 19 -4.29 -3.08 -8.62
N ILE A 20 -4.56 -3.99 -7.71
CA ILE A 20 -3.90 -4.14 -6.41
C ILE A 20 -3.10 -5.43 -6.44
N ASP A 21 -1.82 -5.33 -6.12
CA ASP A 21 -0.93 -6.46 -5.94
C ASP A 21 -0.61 -6.63 -4.46
N ALA A 22 -0.69 -7.84 -3.95
CA ALA A 22 -0.27 -8.21 -2.62
C ALA A 22 0.63 -9.45 -2.66
N VAL A 23 1.74 -9.38 -1.96
CA VAL A 23 2.75 -10.45 -1.94
C VAL A 23 3.06 -10.80 -0.50
N ARG A 24 2.92 -12.08 -0.13
CA ARG A 24 3.44 -12.61 1.12
C ARG A 24 4.85 -13.13 0.90
N CYS A 25 5.79 -12.68 1.72
CA CYS A 25 7.20 -13.02 1.64
C CYS A 25 7.81 -13.28 3.01
N HIS A 26 8.97 -13.90 3.03
CA HIS A 26 9.77 -14.08 4.22
C HIS A 26 10.86 -13.01 4.29
N ILE A 27 10.94 -12.34 5.45
CA ILE A 27 11.96 -11.31 5.74
C ILE A 27 12.50 -11.54 7.14
N ASP A 28 13.81 -11.34 7.32
CA ASP A 28 14.47 -11.32 8.63
C ASP A 28 15.58 -10.26 8.67
N GLY A 29 16.45 -10.34 9.67
CA GLY A 29 17.58 -9.42 9.81
C GLY A 29 18.66 -9.55 8.73
N GLU A 30 18.66 -10.63 7.96
CA GLU A 30 19.59 -10.88 6.85
C GLU A 30 19.02 -10.45 5.49
N GLY A 31 17.71 -10.18 5.43
CA GLY A 31 17.06 -9.65 4.24
C GLY A 31 15.81 -10.40 3.80
N TRP A 32 15.58 -10.38 2.49
CA TRP A 32 14.45 -11.00 1.84
C TRP A 32 14.78 -12.43 1.37
N HIS A 33 13.92 -13.40 1.68
CA HIS A 33 14.14 -14.83 1.40
C HIS A 33 13.19 -15.42 0.34
N GLY A 34 12.38 -14.60 -0.29
CA GLY A 34 11.53 -15.02 -1.40
C GLY A 34 10.04 -14.81 -1.19
N VAL A 35 9.31 -15.06 -2.26
CA VAL A 35 7.84 -14.97 -2.33
C VAL A 35 7.23 -16.32 -1.95
N GLU A 36 6.25 -16.29 -1.03
CA GLU A 36 5.49 -17.47 -0.61
C GLU A 36 4.12 -17.54 -1.30
N ALA A 37 3.44 -16.41 -1.43
CA ALA A 37 2.12 -16.33 -2.06
C ALA A 37 1.87 -14.94 -2.66
N VAL A 38 1.00 -14.90 -3.66
CA VAL A 38 0.61 -13.68 -4.38
C VAL A 38 -0.91 -13.62 -4.46
N ALA A 39 -1.48 -12.43 -4.30
CA ALA A 39 -2.87 -12.14 -4.60
C ALA A 39 -2.95 -10.86 -5.43
N GLN A 40 -3.84 -10.86 -6.41
CA GLN A 40 -4.08 -9.73 -7.29
C GLN A 40 -5.57 -9.46 -7.40
N ARG A 41 -5.94 -8.20 -7.53
CA ARG A 41 -7.33 -7.78 -7.69
C ARG A 41 -7.43 -6.57 -8.61
N ALA A 42 -8.28 -6.64 -9.61
CA ALA A 42 -8.66 -5.46 -10.39
C ALA A 42 -9.52 -4.51 -9.54
N TRP A 43 -9.38 -3.22 -9.79
CA TRP A 43 -10.29 -2.23 -9.22
C TRP A 43 -11.70 -2.41 -9.79
N PRO A 44 -12.78 -2.28 -8.97
CA PRO A 44 -14.14 -2.13 -9.50
C PRO A 44 -14.19 -0.92 -10.45
N ASP A 45 -14.85 -1.07 -11.62
CA ASP A 45 -14.83 -0.06 -12.68
C ASP A 45 -15.24 1.33 -12.21
N ALA A 46 -16.34 1.43 -11.44
CA ALA A 46 -16.81 2.70 -10.91
C ALA A 46 -15.80 3.36 -9.96
N LEU A 47 -15.14 2.57 -9.11
CA LEU A 47 -14.12 3.06 -8.19
C LEU A 47 -12.87 3.53 -8.96
N ARG A 48 -12.45 2.74 -9.96
CA ARG A 48 -11.33 3.09 -10.84
C ARG A 48 -11.56 4.40 -11.58
N GLN A 49 -12.77 4.61 -12.12
CA GLN A 49 -13.13 5.87 -12.79
C GLN A 49 -13.09 7.07 -11.84
N THR A 50 -13.60 6.91 -10.61
CA THR A 50 -13.54 7.97 -9.58
C THR A 50 -12.10 8.32 -9.21
N LEU A 51 -11.25 7.33 -8.99
CA LEU A 51 -9.82 7.52 -8.69
C LEU A 51 -9.09 8.22 -9.84
N LEU A 52 -9.36 7.82 -11.08
CA LEU A 52 -8.77 8.42 -12.27
C LEU A 52 -9.17 9.91 -12.40
N ALA A 53 -10.47 10.22 -12.25
CA ALA A 53 -10.96 11.60 -12.30
C ALA A 53 -10.33 12.49 -11.22
N LEU A 54 -10.12 11.93 -10.02
CA LEU A 54 -9.46 12.62 -8.93
C LEU A 54 -7.97 12.90 -9.23
N GLN A 55 -7.23 11.92 -9.72
CA GLN A 55 -5.82 12.07 -10.10
C GLN A 55 -5.61 13.10 -11.21
N GLN A 56 -6.55 13.18 -12.14
CA GLN A 56 -6.52 14.15 -13.26
C GLN A 56 -6.99 15.56 -12.87
N GLY A 57 -7.40 15.76 -11.61
CA GLY A 57 -7.93 17.05 -11.17
C GLY A 57 -9.31 17.40 -11.73
N HIS A 58 -10.02 16.42 -12.31
CA HIS A 58 -11.35 16.59 -12.88
C HIS A 58 -12.48 16.43 -11.85
N SER A 59 -12.13 16.08 -10.62
CA SER A 59 -13.09 15.85 -9.54
C SER A 59 -12.78 16.73 -8.33
N ARG A 60 -13.85 17.21 -7.68
CA ARG A 60 -13.79 17.85 -6.36
C ARG A 60 -14.68 17.06 -5.42
N LEU A 61 -14.10 16.63 -4.31
CA LEU A 61 -14.81 15.84 -3.31
C LEU A 61 -15.07 16.66 -2.07
N THR A 62 -16.26 16.53 -1.51
CA THR A 62 -16.54 16.93 -0.13
C THR A 62 -15.80 16.00 0.84
N ALA A 63 -15.68 16.40 2.10
CA ALA A 63 -15.05 15.55 3.12
C ALA A 63 -15.77 14.19 3.29
N ALA A 64 -17.10 14.16 3.14
CA ALA A 64 -17.86 12.92 3.23
C ALA A 64 -17.59 11.99 2.03
N GLU A 65 -17.53 12.53 0.82
CA GLU A 65 -17.18 11.77 -0.38
C GLU A 65 -15.73 11.26 -0.33
N TRP A 66 -14.80 12.07 0.19
CA TRP A 66 -13.42 11.63 0.43
C TRP A 66 -13.36 10.46 1.41
N ALA A 67 -14.06 10.56 2.55
CA ALA A 67 -14.11 9.48 3.53
C ALA A 67 -14.73 8.20 2.96
N ALA A 68 -15.80 8.31 2.16
CA ALA A 68 -16.43 7.17 1.49
C ALA A 68 -15.49 6.53 0.45
N LEU A 69 -14.74 7.34 -0.30
CA LEU A 69 -13.76 6.87 -1.27
C LEU A 69 -12.60 6.13 -0.58
N ASP A 70 -12.05 6.71 0.50
CA ASP A 70 -11.00 6.07 1.30
C ASP A 70 -11.46 4.73 1.88
N GLN A 71 -12.70 4.65 2.34
CA GLN A 71 -13.29 3.41 2.83
C GLN A 71 -13.43 2.36 1.72
N ALA A 72 -13.91 2.74 0.54
CA ALA A 72 -14.07 1.83 -0.60
C ALA A 72 -12.70 1.27 -1.08
N VAL A 73 -11.69 2.13 -1.12
CA VAL A 73 -10.31 1.72 -1.42
C VAL A 73 -9.79 0.75 -0.36
N SER A 74 -10.03 1.05 0.92
CA SER A 74 -9.61 0.20 2.04
C SER A 74 -10.24 -1.19 2.00
N ASP A 75 -11.53 -1.28 1.64
CA ASP A 75 -12.23 -2.56 1.49
C ASP A 75 -11.63 -3.41 0.35
N CYS A 76 -11.23 -2.79 -0.77
CA CYS A 76 -10.52 -3.47 -1.84
C CYS A 76 -9.17 -4.03 -1.39
N TYR A 77 -8.42 -3.29 -0.58
CA TYR A 77 -7.18 -3.78 0.02
C TYR A 77 -7.42 -4.96 0.97
N VAL A 78 -8.41 -4.85 1.87
CA VAL A 78 -8.79 -5.94 2.79
C VAL A 78 -9.13 -7.21 2.00
N ASP A 79 -9.92 -7.10 0.95
CA ASP A 79 -10.33 -8.24 0.13
C ASP A 79 -9.13 -8.88 -0.60
N THR A 80 -8.15 -8.07 -1.04
CA THR A 80 -6.94 -8.56 -1.69
C THR A 80 -6.01 -9.26 -0.69
N ILE A 81 -5.88 -8.73 0.53
CA ILE A 81 -5.01 -9.27 1.58
C ILE A 81 -5.59 -10.53 2.22
N ARG A 82 -6.92 -10.63 2.35
CA ARG A 82 -7.62 -11.68 3.11
C ARG A 82 -7.18 -13.12 2.77
N PRO A 83 -6.96 -13.51 1.51
CA PRO A 83 -6.44 -14.84 1.19
C PRO A 83 -5.06 -15.11 1.78
N LEU A 84 -4.22 -14.08 1.88
CA LEU A 84 -2.83 -14.20 2.32
C LEU A 84 -2.66 -14.30 3.85
N VAL A 85 -3.69 -13.92 4.63
CA VAL A 85 -3.66 -14.00 6.12
C VAL A 85 -4.41 -15.21 6.67
N ARG A 86 -5.24 -15.91 5.86
CA ARG A 86 -6.10 -17.00 6.36
C ARG A 86 -5.35 -18.26 6.75
N ASP A 87 -4.29 -18.58 6.03
CA ASP A 87 -3.59 -19.86 6.09
C ASP A 87 -2.20 -19.76 6.72
N ALA A 88 -1.81 -18.58 7.19
CA ALA A 88 -0.50 -18.37 7.80
C ALA A 88 -0.51 -17.21 8.80
N SER A 89 0.27 -17.35 9.86
CA SER A 89 0.56 -16.23 10.75
C SER A 89 1.44 -15.20 10.03
N VAL A 90 1.00 -13.94 9.99
CA VAL A 90 1.69 -12.82 9.36
C VAL A 90 2.11 -11.83 10.42
N THR A 91 3.36 -11.39 10.39
CA THR A 91 3.93 -10.43 11.35
C THR A 91 3.38 -9.03 11.11
N GLY A 92 3.25 -8.63 9.84
CA GLY A 92 2.73 -7.31 9.49
C GLY A 92 2.51 -7.15 8.00
N ILE A 93 1.88 -6.03 7.67
CA ILE A 93 1.53 -5.62 6.32
C ILE A 93 2.24 -4.28 6.04
N GLY A 94 3.01 -4.20 4.97
CA GLY A 94 3.50 -2.95 4.39
C GLY A 94 2.48 -2.44 3.37
N LEU A 95 1.79 -1.34 3.69
CA LEU A 95 0.75 -0.76 2.84
C LEU A 95 1.25 0.53 2.18
N HIS A 96 1.39 0.52 0.86
CA HIS A 96 1.69 1.74 0.12
C HIS A 96 0.48 2.69 0.05
N GLY A 97 -0.71 2.14 -0.12
CA GLY A 97 -1.93 2.90 -0.41
C GLY A 97 -2.04 3.35 -1.87
N GLN A 98 -3.20 3.86 -2.28
CA GLN A 98 -3.44 4.37 -3.62
C GLN A 98 -3.07 5.85 -3.70
N THR A 99 -2.00 6.18 -4.39
CA THR A 99 -1.59 7.58 -4.59
C THR A 99 -2.63 8.31 -5.45
N VAL A 100 -3.15 9.39 -4.92
CA VAL A 100 -4.09 10.29 -5.61
C VAL A 100 -3.49 11.68 -5.84
N PHE A 101 -2.42 12.02 -5.12
CA PHE A 101 -1.65 13.25 -5.31
C PHE A 101 -0.19 13.04 -4.91
N HIS A 102 0.73 13.65 -5.64
CA HIS A 102 2.15 13.68 -5.30
C HIS A 102 2.80 14.94 -5.87
N ASP A 103 3.49 15.69 -5.02
CA ASP A 103 4.31 16.85 -5.39
C ASP A 103 5.55 16.86 -4.50
N GLY A 104 6.67 16.34 -5.03
CA GLY A 104 7.95 16.24 -4.34
C GLY A 104 8.82 17.50 -4.45
N ASP A 105 8.40 18.50 -5.20
CA ASP A 105 9.22 19.69 -5.48
C ASP A 105 8.70 20.94 -4.75
N ARG A 106 7.42 21.25 -4.89
CA ARG A 106 6.85 22.50 -4.41
C ARG A 106 6.11 22.37 -3.10
N LEU A 107 5.15 21.44 -3.02
CA LEU A 107 4.33 21.24 -1.83
C LEU A 107 4.95 20.25 -0.85
N MET A 108 5.95 19.49 -1.29
CA MET A 108 6.63 18.48 -0.49
C MET A 108 5.63 17.58 0.24
N THR A 109 4.64 17.05 -0.51
CA THR A 109 3.61 16.20 0.05
C THR A 109 3.08 15.16 -0.92
N SER A 110 2.50 14.11 -0.37
CA SER A 110 1.91 13.03 -1.12
C SER A 110 0.67 12.52 -0.39
N LEU A 111 -0.40 12.22 -1.12
CA LEU A 111 -1.64 11.71 -0.55
C LEU A 111 -1.94 10.32 -1.10
N GLN A 112 -2.08 9.37 -0.20
CA GLN A 112 -2.51 8.01 -0.47
C GLN A 112 -3.84 7.73 0.23
N LEU A 113 -4.76 7.07 -0.48
CA LEU A 113 -5.97 6.47 0.08
C LEU A 113 -5.68 5.04 0.54
N GLY A 114 -6.46 4.59 1.50
CA GLY A 114 -6.33 3.28 2.14
C GLY A 114 -6.07 3.42 3.63
N ASN A 115 -7.14 3.36 4.43
CA ASN A 115 -7.10 3.52 5.89
C ASN A 115 -6.39 2.34 6.56
N PRO A 116 -5.17 2.53 7.11
CA PRO A 116 -4.40 1.45 7.71
C PRO A 116 -5.06 0.88 8.97
N HIS A 117 -5.80 1.69 9.74
CA HIS A 117 -6.51 1.23 10.92
C HIS A 117 -7.67 0.31 10.58
N TRP A 118 -8.39 0.61 9.49
CA TRP A 118 -9.44 -0.26 8.97
C TRP A 118 -8.89 -1.60 8.49
N ILE A 119 -7.79 -1.57 7.76
CA ILE A 119 -7.11 -2.77 7.28
C ILE A 119 -6.58 -3.61 8.47
N ALA A 120 -5.92 -2.98 9.45
CA ALA A 120 -5.45 -3.67 10.64
C ALA A 120 -6.58 -4.35 11.41
N ALA A 121 -7.70 -3.66 11.63
CA ALA A 121 -8.85 -4.19 12.34
C ALA A 121 -9.52 -5.38 11.60
N ARG A 122 -9.48 -5.38 10.26
CA ARG A 122 -10.11 -6.43 9.42
C ARG A 122 -9.21 -7.62 9.13
N THR A 123 -7.90 -7.45 9.24
CA THR A 123 -6.90 -8.50 9.00
C THR A 123 -6.32 -9.08 10.28
N GLY A 124 -6.40 -8.36 11.39
CA GLY A 124 -5.76 -8.70 12.66
C GLY A 124 -4.24 -8.53 12.64
N CYS A 125 -3.67 -7.86 11.63
CA CYS A 125 -2.24 -7.68 11.44
C CYS A 125 -1.79 -6.25 11.77
N LEU A 126 -0.54 -6.10 12.20
CA LEU A 126 0.13 -4.81 12.23
C LEU A 126 0.20 -4.23 10.80
N VAL A 127 -0.02 -2.91 10.64
CA VAL A 127 0.12 -2.24 9.34
C VAL A 127 1.15 -1.13 9.44
N VAL A 128 2.19 -1.23 8.60
CA VAL A 128 3.19 -0.18 8.38
C VAL A 128 2.82 0.55 7.10
N HIS A 129 2.72 1.86 7.16
CA HIS A 129 2.19 2.67 6.06
C HIS A 129 2.85 4.04 5.97
N ASP A 130 2.41 4.84 4.99
CA ASP A 130 2.79 6.25 4.84
C ASP A 130 4.28 6.47 4.51
N PHE A 131 4.85 5.58 3.75
CA PHE A 131 6.28 5.59 3.40
C PHE A 131 6.71 6.88 2.71
N ARG A 132 5.86 7.44 1.83
CA ARG A 132 6.21 8.64 1.04
C ARG A 132 6.27 9.89 1.91
N ARG A 133 5.27 10.12 2.76
CA ARG A 133 5.29 11.29 3.65
C ARG A 133 6.36 11.17 4.73
N ALA A 134 6.66 9.94 5.17
CA ALA A 134 7.77 9.70 6.09
C ALA A 134 9.12 10.09 5.46
N ASP A 135 9.38 9.67 4.21
CA ASP A 135 10.58 10.04 3.45
C ASP A 135 10.66 11.57 3.24
N MET A 136 9.54 12.20 2.83
CA MET A 136 9.46 13.64 2.62
C MET A 136 9.69 14.44 3.90
N ALA A 137 9.19 13.97 5.03
CA ALA A 137 9.41 14.59 6.34
C ALA A 137 10.90 14.58 6.76
N LEU A 138 11.68 13.66 6.21
CA LEU A 138 13.13 13.56 6.41
C LEU A 138 13.95 14.27 5.31
N GLY A 139 13.28 15.01 4.43
CA GLY A 139 13.93 15.77 3.35
C GLY A 139 14.05 15.04 2.02
N GLY A 140 13.46 13.85 1.88
CA GLY A 140 13.35 13.13 0.62
C GLY A 140 12.21 13.65 -0.26
N GLN A 141 12.12 13.13 -1.48
CA GLN A 141 11.08 13.51 -2.46
C GLN A 141 9.86 12.57 -2.44
N GLY A 142 9.86 11.53 -1.58
CA GLY A 142 8.79 10.53 -1.49
C GLY A 142 8.72 9.56 -2.68
N ALA A 143 9.59 9.71 -3.67
CA ALA A 143 9.72 8.85 -4.84
C ALA A 143 11.08 9.07 -5.51
N PRO A 144 11.70 8.02 -6.11
CA PRO A 144 11.32 6.60 -6.04
C PRO A 144 11.72 5.96 -4.70
N LEU A 145 10.94 5.00 -4.20
CA LEU A 145 11.28 4.24 -2.97
C LEU A 145 11.88 2.85 -3.27
N VAL A 146 11.73 2.36 -4.49
CA VAL A 146 12.19 1.02 -4.93
C VAL A 146 13.72 0.87 -5.00
N PRO A 147 14.54 1.90 -5.28
CA PRO A 147 16.00 1.73 -5.40
C PRO A 147 16.67 1.09 -4.18
N ALA A 148 16.23 1.42 -2.97
CA ALA A 148 16.77 0.82 -1.74
C ALA A 148 16.54 -0.70 -1.68
N PHE A 149 15.37 -1.17 -2.13
CA PHE A 149 15.06 -2.60 -2.22
C PHE A 149 15.92 -3.27 -3.30
N HIS A 150 16.06 -2.67 -4.49
CA HIS A 150 16.91 -3.21 -5.55
C HIS A 150 18.36 -3.35 -5.08
N GLN A 151 18.91 -2.36 -4.39
CA GLN A 151 20.27 -2.43 -3.84
C GLN A 151 20.44 -3.55 -2.79
N ALA A 152 19.36 -3.89 -2.08
CA ALA A 152 19.41 -4.93 -1.03
C ALA A 152 19.33 -6.36 -1.61
N ILE A 153 18.80 -6.55 -2.83
CA ILE A 153 18.56 -7.90 -3.40
C ILE A 153 19.37 -8.19 -4.68
N PHE A 154 19.98 -7.19 -5.33
CA PHE A 154 20.84 -7.32 -6.51
C PHE A 154 22.26 -6.80 -6.25
#